data_3274c05cd66c77b34b062e931362d879
#
_entry.id   3274c05cd66c77b34b062e931362d879
#
_cell.length_a   1.000
_cell.length_b   1.000
_cell.length_c   1.000
_cell.angle_alpha   90.00
_cell.angle_beta   90.00
_cell.angle_gamma   90.00
#
_symmetry.space_group_name_H-M   'P 1'
#
loop_
_entity.id
_entity.type
_entity.pdbx_description
1 polymer ?
#
loop_
_entity_poly.entity_id
_entity_poly.type
_entity_poly.pdbx_seq_one_letter_code
_entity_poly.pdbx_strand_id
1 'polypeptide(L)'
;LQWTYNADSTLATLTSRANHKSQITAQNKMTIQVRLRKGIGTQTFLVLRDGERFAVGNSDTANIVNVYSEGKMAGKYRHQPGPNNAPDTAFIYDKAFLFNLRASSTIKLEFETFTSGRMTYDFKCEKPLEWTKQ
;
A
#
# COMPACT_ATOMS: atom_id res chain seq x y z
N LEU A 1 5.48 -10.66 9.39
CA LEU A 1 4.13 -10.27 8.96
C LEU A 1 3.52 -11.35 8.08
N GLN A 2 2.22 -11.39 8.03
CA GLN A 2 1.47 -12.33 7.19
C GLN A 2 0.33 -11.62 6.49
N TRP A 3 0.11 -11.98 5.23
CA TRP A 3 -1.12 -11.66 4.55
C TRP A 3 -2.28 -12.38 5.23
N THR A 4 -3.36 -11.67 5.46
CA THR A 4 -4.60 -12.27 5.98
C THR A 4 -5.67 -12.17 4.91
N TYR A 5 -6.57 -13.16 4.90
CA TYR A 5 -7.59 -13.28 3.87
C TYR A 5 -8.95 -13.41 4.54
N ASN A 6 -9.98 -12.77 3.96
CA ASN A 6 -11.34 -12.97 4.44
C ASN A 6 -11.85 -14.37 4.04
N ALA A 7 -13.05 -14.74 4.50
CA ALA A 7 -13.56 -16.12 4.38
C ALA A 7 -13.66 -16.62 2.94
N ASP A 8 -14.03 -15.77 1.99
CA ASP A 8 -14.17 -16.14 0.58
C ASP A 8 -12.97 -15.74 -0.29
N SER A 9 -11.90 -15.29 0.33
CA SER A 9 -10.64 -14.86 -0.34
C SER A 9 -10.85 -13.74 -1.36
N THR A 10 -11.82 -12.86 -1.11
CA THR A 10 -12.05 -11.66 -1.95
C THR A 10 -11.37 -10.43 -1.39
N LEU A 11 -10.77 -10.53 -0.22
CA LEU A 11 -10.00 -9.44 0.40
C LEU A 11 -8.76 -10.02 1.06
N ALA A 12 -7.60 -9.47 0.72
CA ALA A 12 -6.34 -9.77 1.38
C ALA A 12 -5.80 -8.48 2.01
N THR A 13 -5.24 -8.59 3.20
CA THR A 13 -4.72 -7.44 3.94
C THR A 13 -3.35 -7.77 4.52
N LEU A 14 -2.42 -6.85 4.35
CA LEU A 14 -1.11 -6.91 4.99
C LEU A 14 -0.91 -5.63 5.80
N THR A 15 -0.62 -5.78 7.09
CA THR A 15 -0.43 -4.64 7.99
C THR A 15 1.05 -4.47 8.32
N SER A 16 1.55 -3.25 8.23
CA SER A 16 2.94 -2.93 8.53
C SER A 16 3.21 -2.98 10.04
N ARG A 17 4.48 -2.98 10.39
CA ARG A 17 4.91 -2.63 11.74
C ARG A 17 4.72 -1.13 11.97
N ALA A 18 4.77 -0.72 13.24
CA ALA A 18 4.66 0.69 13.57
C ALA A 18 5.82 1.48 12.96
N ASN A 19 5.51 2.64 12.42
CA ASN A 19 6.51 3.57 11.89
C ASN A 19 6.73 4.68 12.91
N HIS A 20 7.86 4.64 13.58
CA HIS A 20 8.20 5.58 14.64
C HIS A 20 8.55 6.98 14.15
N LYS A 21 8.67 7.16 12.82
CA LYS A 21 8.97 8.47 12.23
C LYS A 21 7.75 9.33 11.97
N SER A 22 6.55 8.78 12.18
CA SER A 22 5.32 9.57 12.03
C SER A 22 5.29 10.72 13.03
N GLN A 23 4.93 11.91 12.53
CA GLN A 23 4.75 13.10 13.37
C GLN A 23 3.43 13.07 14.13
N ILE A 24 2.54 12.13 13.83
CA ILE A 24 1.23 12.02 14.45
C ILE A 24 1.27 11.07 15.62
N THR A 25 1.84 9.88 15.43
CA THR A 25 2.02 8.89 16.50
C THR A 25 3.11 7.91 16.15
N ALA A 26 3.91 7.52 17.14
CA ALA A 26 4.94 6.50 16.97
C ALA A 26 4.36 5.10 16.71
N GLN A 27 3.04 4.92 16.91
CA GLN A 27 2.35 3.65 16.65
C GLN A 27 1.73 3.59 15.26
N ASN A 28 2.03 4.56 14.41
CA ASN A 28 1.45 4.64 13.07
C ASN A 28 1.73 3.38 12.26
N LYS A 29 0.69 2.88 11.60
CA LYS A 29 0.75 1.72 10.71
C LYS A 29 0.05 2.03 9.40
N MET A 30 0.33 1.20 8.40
CA MET A 30 -0.44 1.22 7.15
C MET A 30 -0.78 -0.19 6.74
N THR A 31 -1.77 -0.32 5.87
CA THR A 31 -2.13 -1.61 5.28
C THR A 31 -2.01 -1.54 3.76
N ILE A 32 -1.62 -2.67 3.17
CA ILE A 32 -1.79 -2.94 1.75
C ILE A 32 -3.01 -3.85 1.66
N GLN A 33 -3.98 -3.48 0.81
CA GLN A 33 -5.19 -4.26 0.63
C GLN A 33 -5.37 -4.60 -0.83
N VAL A 34 -5.82 -5.83 -1.07
CA VAL A 34 -6.15 -6.33 -2.40
C VAL A 34 -7.55 -6.90 -2.30
N ARG A 35 -8.47 -6.41 -3.13
CA ARG A 35 -9.85 -6.89 -3.08
C ARG A 35 -10.38 -7.19 -4.48
N LEU A 36 -11.22 -8.21 -4.56
CA LEU A 36 -12.01 -8.48 -5.76
C LEU A 36 -13.36 -7.77 -5.61
N ARG A 37 -13.67 -6.91 -6.56
CA ARG A 37 -14.94 -6.19 -6.58
C ARG A 37 -15.75 -6.63 -7.79
N LYS A 38 -16.97 -7.09 -7.53
CA LYS A 38 -17.86 -7.59 -8.57
C LYS A 38 -18.08 -6.51 -9.63
N GLY A 39 -17.90 -6.89 -10.91
CA GLY A 39 -18.07 -5.98 -12.03
C GLY A 39 -16.89 -5.06 -12.31
N ILE A 40 -15.86 -5.06 -11.45
CA ILE A 40 -14.69 -4.21 -11.60
C ILE A 40 -13.41 -5.05 -11.71
N GLY A 41 -13.29 -6.12 -10.91
CA GLY A 41 -12.09 -6.95 -10.85
C GLY A 41 -11.25 -6.65 -9.62
N THR A 42 -9.98 -7.01 -9.69
CA THR A 42 -9.05 -6.83 -8.58
C THR A 42 -8.64 -5.37 -8.46
N GLN A 43 -8.74 -4.84 -7.26
CA GLN A 43 -8.27 -3.50 -6.89
C GLN A 43 -7.20 -3.61 -5.82
N THR A 44 -6.17 -2.79 -5.93
CA THR A 44 -5.09 -2.72 -4.96
C THR A 44 -5.03 -1.31 -4.41
N PHE A 45 -5.01 -1.19 -3.08
CA PHE A 45 -4.97 0.13 -2.45
C PHE A 45 -4.23 0.08 -1.12
N LEU A 46 -3.76 1.26 -0.72
CA LEU A 46 -3.02 1.47 0.51
C LEU A 46 -3.89 2.27 1.47
N VAL A 47 -3.87 1.92 2.74
CA VAL A 47 -4.58 2.66 3.78
C VAL A 47 -3.61 3.04 4.88
N LEU A 48 -3.43 4.36 5.08
CA LEU A 48 -2.71 4.88 6.23
C LEU A 48 -3.65 4.90 7.42
N ARG A 49 -3.14 4.49 8.56
CA ARG A 49 -3.91 4.43 9.80
C ARG A 49 -3.45 5.53 10.75
N ASP A 50 -4.17 5.67 11.87
CA ASP A 50 -3.73 6.48 13.00
C ASP A 50 -3.55 7.96 12.66
N GLY A 51 -4.35 8.47 11.71
CA GLY A 51 -4.39 9.90 11.39
C GLY A 51 -3.44 10.37 10.31
N GLU A 52 -2.54 9.53 9.80
CA GLU A 52 -1.70 9.91 8.65
C GLU A 52 -2.54 9.98 7.38
N ARG A 53 -2.10 10.83 6.45
CA ARG A 53 -2.76 11.04 5.16
C ARG A 53 -1.73 11.11 4.05
N PHE A 54 -2.11 10.67 2.86
CA PHE A 54 -1.26 10.78 1.67
C PHE A 54 -1.16 12.24 1.24
N ALA A 55 0.05 12.67 0.87
CA ALA A 55 0.22 13.95 0.20
C ALA A 55 -0.23 13.81 -1.25
N VAL A 56 -1.04 14.76 -1.72
CA VAL A 56 -1.49 14.83 -3.10
C VAL A 56 -1.18 16.24 -3.62
N GLY A 57 -0.94 16.36 -4.92
CA GLY A 57 -0.64 17.67 -5.48
C GLY A 57 0.04 17.58 -6.83
N ASN A 58 0.66 18.69 -7.24
CA ASN A 58 1.27 18.85 -8.55
C ASN A 58 2.79 18.67 -8.54
N SER A 59 3.38 18.32 -7.41
CA SER A 59 4.83 18.07 -7.36
C SER A 59 5.17 16.73 -8.02
N ASP A 60 6.41 16.58 -8.47
CA ASP A 60 6.87 15.37 -9.13
C ASP A 60 6.88 14.15 -8.21
N THR A 61 6.89 14.37 -6.89
CA THR A 61 6.97 13.30 -5.91
C THR A 61 5.65 13.00 -5.24
N ALA A 62 4.70 13.96 -5.21
CA ALA A 62 3.36 13.72 -4.71
C ALA A 62 2.64 12.75 -5.65
N ASN A 63 1.73 11.93 -5.10
CA ASN A 63 0.96 10.93 -5.84
C ASN A 63 1.80 9.77 -6.39
N ILE A 64 3.06 9.62 -5.96
CA ILE A 64 3.94 8.54 -6.43
C ILE A 64 4.32 7.65 -5.23
N VAL A 65 4.19 6.35 -5.41
CA VAL A 65 4.70 5.35 -4.48
C VAL A 65 5.89 4.66 -5.13
N ASN A 66 7.03 4.72 -4.45
CA ASN A 66 8.19 3.94 -4.83
C ASN A 66 8.11 2.59 -4.16
N VAL A 67 8.25 1.52 -4.95
CA VAL A 67 8.12 0.14 -4.47
C VAL A 67 9.47 -0.55 -4.62
N TYR A 68 9.93 -1.12 -3.52
CA TYR A 68 11.14 -1.94 -3.49
C TYR A 68 10.72 -3.38 -3.17
N SER A 69 11.22 -4.31 -3.96
CA SER A 69 10.97 -5.74 -3.81
C SER A 69 12.31 -6.44 -3.56
N GLU A 70 12.37 -7.19 -2.46
CA GLU A 70 13.60 -7.88 -2.07
C GLU A 70 14.82 -6.95 -2.05
N GLY A 71 14.62 -5.70 -1.60
CA GLY A 71 15.67 -4.70 -1.48
C GLY A 71 16.00 -3.92 -2.74
N LYS A 72 15.33 -4.20 -3.87
CA LYS A 72 15.61 -3.54 -5.15
C LYS A 72 14.40 -2.75 -5.64
N MET A 73 14.66 -1.61 -6.27
CA MET A 73 13.58 -0.82 -6.89
C MET A 73 12.82 -1.68 -7.89
N ALA A 74 11.52 -1.84 -7.64
CA ALA A 74 10.64 -2.63 -8.49
C ALA A 74 9.71 -1.78 -9.33
N GLY A 75 9.44 -0.54 -8.93
CA GLY A 75 8.61 0.35 -9.71
C GLY A 75 8.24 1.62 -8.97
N LYS A 76 7.76 2.57 -9.75
CA LYS A 76 7.18 3.83 -9.27
C LYS A 76 5.76 3.88 -9.80
N TYR A 77 4.79 3.94 -8.91
CA TYR A 77 3.39 3.86 -9.31
C TYR A 77 2.65 5.11 -8.87
N ARG A 78 1.83 5.64 -9.76
CA ARG A 78 0.93 6.73 -9.40
C ARG A 78 -0.19 6.18 -8.55
N HIS A 79 -0.45 6.80 -7.40
CA HIS A 79 -1.63 6.51 -6.62
C HIS A 79 -2.69 7.57 -6.85
N GLN A 80 -3.95 7.18 -6.66
CA GLN A 80 -5.10 8.02 -6.89
C GLN A 80 -6.06 7.88 -5.71
N PRO A 81 -6.86 8.93 -5.42
CA PRO A 81 -7.88 8.82 -4.38
C PRO A 81 -8.92 7.79 -4.77
N GLY A 82 -9.54 7.18 -3.78
CA GLY A 82 -10.65 6.28 -3.99
C GLY A 82 -11.94 7.02 -4.32
N PRO A 83 -13.03 6.27 -4.57
CA PRO A 83 -14.31 6.88 -4.96
C PRO A 83 -14.87 7.91 -3.99
N ASN A 84 -14.54 7.79 -2.70
CA ASN A 84 -14.99 8.74 -1.67
C ASN A 84 -13.93 9.78 -1.31
N ASN A 85 -12.83 9.86 -2.04
CA ASN A 85 -11.72 10.79 -1.82
C ASN A 85 -11.17 10.76 -0.38
N ALA A 86 -11.18 9.60 0.27
CA ALA A 86 -10.63 9.48 1.62
C ALA A 86 -9.12 9.78 1.60
N PRO A 87 -8.64 10.74 2.39
CA PRO A 87 -7.25 11.19 2.33
C PRO A 87 -6.25 10.18 2.88
N ASP A 88 -6.72 9.17 3.60
CA ASP A 88 -5.90 8.08 4.14
C ASP A 88 -5.81 6.88 3.20
N THR A 89 -6.42 6.95 2.02
CA THR A 89 -6.51 5.82 1.10
C THR A 89 -5.96 6.22 -0.27
N ALA A 90 -5.11 5.37 -0.83
CA ALA A 90 -4.51 5.58 -2.13
C ALA A 90 -4.65 4.32 -2.97
N PHE A 91 -5.34 4.42 -4.13
CA PHE A 91 -5.49 3.31 -5.06
C PHE A 91 -4.35 3.30 -6.06
N ILE A 92 -3.85 2.11 -6.35
CA ILE A 92 -2.81 1.90 -7.36
C ILE A 92 -3.42 1.01 -8.45
N TYR A 93 -3.68 1.60 -9.61
CA TYR A 93 -4.36 0.91 -10.70
C TYR A 93 -3.42 0.15 -11.63
N ASP A 94 -2.10 0.39 -11.52
CA ASP A 94 -1.12 -0.33 -12.33
C ASP A 94 -1.03 -1.79 -11.86
N LYS A 95 -1.31 -2.71 -12.77
CA LYS A 95 -1.29 -4.15 -12.46
C LYS A 95 0.08 -4.67 -12.09
N ALA A 96 1.15 -3.97 -12.45
CA ALA A 96 2.49 -4.37 -12.08
C ALA A 96 2.71 -4.34 -10.56
N PHE A 97 1.98 -3.49 -9.85
CA PHE A 97 2.04 -3.47 -8.39
C PHE A 97 1.52 -4.78 -7.79
N LEU A 98 0.39 -5.27 -8.30
CA LEU A 98 -0.13 -6.58 -7.87
C LEU A 98 0.87 -7.70 -8.16
N PHE A 99 1.50 -7.65 -9.33
CA PHE A 99 2.55 -8.62 -9.66
C PHE A 99 3.69 -8.59 -8.63
N ASN A 100 4.13 -7.40 -8.23
CA ASN A 100 5.18 -7.26 -7.21
C ASN A 100 4.77 -7.86 -5.88
N LEU A 101 3.52 -7.67 -5.46
CA LEU A 101 3.02 -8.25 -4.21
C LEU A 101 3.02 -9.77 -4.24
N ARG A 102 2.70 -10.36 -5.40
CA ARG A 102 2.67 -11.81 -5.57
C ARG A 102 4.07 -12.41 -5.66
N ALA A 103 5.04 -11.64 -6.07
CA ALA A 103 6.41 -12.11 -6.28
C ALA A 103 7.34 -11.87 -5.09
N SER A 104 6.93 -11.10 -4.09
CA SER A 104 7.85 -10.57 -3.09
C SER A 104 7.42 -10.92 -1.68
N SER A 105 8.35 -11.42 -0.87
CA SER A 105 8.15 -11.57 0.57
C SER A 105 8.64 -10.35 1.35
N THR A 106 9.57 -9.58 0.79
CA THR A 106 10.04 -8.33 1.42
C THR A 106 9.68 -7.15 0.51
N ILE A 107 8.85 -6.26 1.01
CA ILE A 107 8.35 -5.11 0.29
C ILE A 107 8.62 -3.87 1.11
N LYS A 108 9.10 -2.82 0.44
CA LYS A 108 9.24 -1.50 1.06
C LYS A 108 8.49 -0.50 0.19
N LEU A 109 7.64 0.31 0.80
CA LEU A 109 6.91 1.38 0.15
C LEU A 109 7.41 2.72 0.68
N GLU A 110 7.63 3.65 -0.24
CA GLU A 110 8.09 4.98 0.10
C GLU A 110 7.23 6.00 -0.64
N PHE A 111 6.68 6.96 0.10
CA PHE A 111 5.81 7.99 -0.46
C PHE A 111 5.75 9.19 0.46
N GLU A 112 5.14 10.26 0.00
CA GLU A 112 4.96 11.47 0.80
C GLU A 112 3.64 11.45 1.53
N THR A 113 3.68 11.86 2.81
CA THR A 113 2.49 12.08 3.64
C THR A 113 2.27 13.57 3.82
N PHE A 114 1.04 13.94 4.17
CA PHE A 114 0.67 15.34 4.36
C PHE A 114 1.41 15.98 5.54
N THR A 115 1.47 15.28 6.68
CA THR A 115 2.02 15.83 7.91
C THR A 115 3.49 15.47 8.13
N SER A 116 3.87 14.21 7.85
CA SER A 116 5.17 13.67 8.21
C SER A 116 6.19 13.67 7.07
N GLY A 117 5.82 14.23 5.91
CA GLY A 117 6.69 14.25 4.74
C GLY A 117 6.90 12.84 4.17
N ARG A 118 8.10 12.60 3.65
CA ARG A 118 8.42 11.31 3.04
C ARG A 118 8.55 10.24 4.11
N MET A 119 7.78 9.17 3.95
CA MET A 119 7.73 8.06 4.89
C MET A 119 8.03 6.75 4.15
N THR A 120 8.63 5.82 4.87
CA THR A 120 8.95 4.49 4.35
C THR A 120 8.30 3.44 5.27
N TYR A 121 7.60 2.49 4.66
CA TYR A 121 6.98 1.39 5.39
C TYR A 121 7.53 0.07 4.89
N ASP A 122 7.99 -0.77 5.81
CA ASP A 122 8.59 -2.05 5.52
C ASP A 122 7.62 -3.17 5.84
N PHE A 123 7.55 -4.12 4.91
CA PHE A 123 6.70 -5.30 5.04
C PHE A 123 7.57 -6.53 4.77
N LYS A 124 7.93 -7.24 5.83
CA LYS A 124 8.65 -8.50 5.72
C LYS A 124 7.67 -9.62 6.02
N CYS A 125 7.28 -10.35 4.99
CA CYS A 125 6.24 -11.36 5.06
C CYS A 125 6.84 -12.76 5.12
N GLU A 126 6.12 -13.69 5.74
CA GLU A 126 6.51 -15.10 5.67
C GLU A 126 6.35 -15.65 4.28
N LYS A 127 5.30 -15.22 3.56
CA LYS A 127 5.01 -15.62 2.19
C LYS A 127 4.54 -14.42 1.39
N PRO A 128 4.81 -14.38 0.07
CA PRO A 128 4.19 -13.41 -0.81
C PRO A 128 2.66 -13.55 -0.83
N LEU A 129 2.00 -12.54 -1.39
CA LEU A 129 0.56 -12.59 -1.59
C LEU A 129 0.16 -13.79 -2.45
N GLU A 130 -0.81 -14.55 -1.96
CA GLU A 130 -1.46 -15.62 -2.72
C GLU A 130 -2.80 -15.10 -3.25
N TRP A 131 -2.80 -14.68 -4.51
CA TRP A 131 -3.99 -14.09 -5.14
C TRP A 131 -4.11 -14.61 -6.57
N THR A 132 -5.20 -15.29 -6.84
CA THR A 132 -5.47 -15.90 -8.15
C THR A 132 -6.65 -15.26 -8.89
N LYS A 133 -7.31 -14.29 -8.27
CA LYS A 133 -8.46 -13.61 -8.86
C LYS A 133 -8.02 -12.47 -9.77
N GLN A 134 -8.90 -12.10 -10.68
CA GLN A 134 -8.59 -11.04 -11.66
C GLN A 134 -9.41 -9.79 -11.46
#